data_5fd1a5eb7b4070ac1a59daa4ec3d38a3
#
_entry.id   5fd1a5eb7b4070ac1a59daa4ec3d38a3
#
_cell.length_a   1.000
_cell.length_b   1.000
_cell.length_c   1.000
_cell.angle_alpha   90.00
_cell.angle_beta   90.00
_cell.angle_gamma   90.00
#
_symmetry.space_group_name_H-M   'P 1'
#
loop_
_entity.id
_entity.type
_entity.pdbx_description
1 polymer ?
#
loop_
_entity_poly.entity_id
_entity_poly.type
_entity_poly.pdbx_seq_one_letter_code
_entity_poly.pdbx_strand_id
1 'polypeptide(L)'
;MLSILFGLGSALSWGAGDFTGGLAARKSGAYRTVFYGEVIGTVVLIIAVMIIGEPLPDLRIWLISMFAGVLGSIGLLLLYHSMTLGLMSIAAPVSALLAAALPVVAGIFIEG
;
A
#
# COMPACT_ATOMS: atom_id res chain seq x y z
N MET A 1 -19.35 3.85 -14.98
CA MET A 1 -19.55 4.91 -13.96
C MET A 1 -19.10 4.48 -12.58
N LEU A 2 -19.61 3.35 -12.06
CA LEU A 2 -19.27 2.88 -10.71
C LEU A 2 -17.77 2.58 -10.52
N SER A 3 -17.14 1.93 -11.48
CA SER A 3 -15.69 1.63 -11.48
C SER A 3 -14.82 2.90 -11.45
N ILE A 4 -15.25 3.96 -12.11
CA ILE A 4 -14.54 5.26 -12.09
C ILE A 4 -14.64 5.88 -10.70
N LEU A 5 -15.84 5.85 -10.08
CA LEU A 5 -16.05 6.38 -8.75
C LEU A 5 -15.22 5.61 -7.70
N PHE A 6 -15.20 4.28 -7.77
CA PHE A 6 -14.36 3.47 -6.89
C PHE A 6 -12.87 3.69 -7.13
N GLY A 7 -12.45 3.85 -8.39
CA GLY A 7 -11.07 4.18 -8.73
C GLY A 7 -10.64 5.54 -8.16
N LEU A 8 -11.47 6.56 -8.30
CA LEU A 8 -11.21 7.89 -7.72
C LEU A 8 -11.20 7.85 -6.19
N GLY A 9 -12.15 7.14 -5.57
CA GLY A 9 -12.18 6.95 -4.12
C GLY A 9 -10.92 6.26 -3.60
N SER A 10 -10.46 5.21 -4.29
CA SER A 10 -9.21 4.52 -3.99
C SER A 10 -8.00 5.45 -4.11
N ALA A 11 -7.90 6.20 -5.20
CA ALA A 11 -6.81 7.14 -5.43
C ALA A 11 -6.73 8.23 -4.35
N LEU A 12 -7.88 8.79 -3.96
CA LEU A 12 -7.97 9.77 -2.87
C LEU A 12 -7.56 9.17 -1.53
N SER A 13 -8.02 7.96 -1.22
CA SER A 13 -7.69 7.27 0.03
C SER A 13 -6.19 6.95 0.12
N TRP A 14 -5.60 6.42 -0.94
CA TRP A 14 -4.17 6.15 -1.01
C TRP A 14 -3.33 7.43 -0.92
N GLY A 15 -3.70 8.45 -1.70
CA GLY A 15 -3.01 9.74 -1.67
C GLY A 15 -3.07 10.42 -0.30
N ALA A 16 -4.22 10.41 0.35
CA ALA A 16 -4.37 10.93 1.71
C ALA A 16 -3.55 10.11 2.72
N GLY A 17 -3.56 8.78 2.59
CA GLY A 17 -2.77 7.87 3.42
C GLY A 17 -1.27 8.13 3.30
N ASP A 18 -0.76 8.21 2.08
CA ASP A 18 0.66 8.48 1.81
C ASP A 18 1.09 9.86 2.32
N PHE A 19 0.24 10.88 2.11
CA PHE A 19 0.52 12.22 2.60
C PHE A 19 0.58 12.28 4.13
N THR A 20 -0.45 11.76 4.80
CA THR A 20 -0.52 11.76 6.27
C THR A 20 0.54 10.86 6.89
N GLY A 21 0.80 9.70 6.28
CA GLY A 21 1.88 8.78 6.66
C GLY A 21 3.26 9.42 6.51
N GLY A 22 3.50 10.13 5.42
CA GLY A 22 4.73 10.88 5.20
C GLY A 22 4.95 11.98 6.24
N LEU A 23 3.89 12.71 6.61
CA LEU A 23 3.95 13.71 7.69
C LEU A 23 4.22 13.05 9.06
N ALA A 24 3.56 11.94 9.36
CA ALA A 24 3.79 11.19 10.59
C ALA A 24 5.22 10.64 10.64
N ALA A 25 5.75 10.12 9.53
CA ALA A 25 7.10 9.61 9.43
C ALA A 25 8.16 10.70 9.70
N ARG A 26 7.93 11.93 9.27
CA ARG A 26 8.81 13.06 9.60
C ARG A 26 8.91 13.35 11.08
N LYS A 27 7.82 13.11 11.84
CA LYS A 27 7.77 13.35 13.28
C LYS A 27 8.25 12.17 14.10
N SER A 28 7.87 10.96 13.72
CA SER A 28 8.05 9.74 14.54
C SER A 28 9.04 8.75 13.94
N GLY A 29 9.53 8.99 12.73
CA GLY A 29 10.37 8.08 11.96
C GLY A 29 9.56 7.12 11.08
N ALA A 30 10.12 6.75 9.93
CA ALA A 30 9.45 5.90 8.94
C ALA A 30 9.09 4.52 9.51
N TYR A 31 10.02 3.88 10.21
CA TYR A 31 9.80 2.54 10.77
C TYR A 31 8.60 2.49 11.74
N ARG A 32 8.52 3.44 12.67
CA ARG A 32 7.41 3.49 13.63
C ARG A 32 6.09 3.75 12.94
N THR A 33 6.07 4.66 11.98
CA THR A 33 4.86 5.00 11.24
C THR A 33 4.33 3.81 10.46
N VAL A 34 5.20 3.09 9.74
CA VAL A 34 4.82 1.88 9.00
C VAL A 34 4.35 0.79 9.96
N PHE A 35 5.11 0.51 11.03
CA PHE A 35 4.76 -0.52 12.00
C PHE A 35 3.38 -0.30 12.62
N TYR A 36 3.10 0.89 13.14
CA TYR A 36 1.79 1.18 13.74
C TYR A 36 0.68 1.20 12.68
N GLY A 37 0.95 1.72 11.49
CA GLY A 37 0.00 1.69 10.37
C GLY A 37 -0.39 0.28 9.99
N GLU A 38 0.56 -0.63 9.88
CA GLU A 38 0.31 -2.04 9.55
C GLU A 38 -0.42 -2.79 10.67
N VAL A 39 -0.06 -2.54 11.92
CA VAL A 39 -0.76 -3.13 13.08
C VAL A 39 -2.23 -2.68 13.11
N ILE A 40 -2.47 -1.39 13.01
CA ILE A 40 -3.84 -0.83 13.00
C ILE A 40 -4.61 -1.34 11.78
N GLY A 41 -3.99 -1.29 10.59
CA GLY A 41 -4.59 -1.78 9.35
C GLY A 41 -4.95 -3.26 9.44
N THR A 42 -4.08 -4.09 10.00
CA THR A 42 -4.34 -5.53 10.21
C THR A 42 -5.52 -5.75 11.14
N VAL A 43 -5.60 -5.04 12.25
CA VAL A 43 -6.74 -5.13 13.18
C VAL A 43 -8.04 -4.76 12.49
N VAL A 44 -8.06 -3.65 11.75
CA VAL A 44 -9.25 -3.21 10.99
C VAL A 44 -9.67 -4.25 9.95
N LEU A 45 -8.71 -4.83 9.21
CA LEU A 45 -8.98 -5.87 8.22
C LEU A 45 -9.51 -7.15 8.85
N ILE A 46 -8.95 -7.59 9.99
CA ILE A 46 -9.45 -8.77 10.73
C ILE A 46 -10.92 -8.54 11.14
N ILE A 47 -11.23 -7.38 11.70
CA ILE A 47 -12.62 -7.03 12.08
C ILE A 47 -13.52 -7.04 10.85
N ALA A 48 -13.10 -6.45 9.74
CA ALA A 48 -13.87 -6.42 8.50
C ALA A 48 -14.16 -7.83 7.97
N VAL A 49 -13.15 -8.70 7.92
CA VAL A 49 -13.31 -10.10 7.49
C VAL A 49 -14.26 -10.88 8.40
N MET A 50 -14.19 -10.67 9.71
CA MET A 50 -15.13 -11.30 10.67
C MET A 50 -16.58 -10.84 10.47
N ILE A 51 -16.79 -9.57 10.13
CA ILE A 51 -18.13 -9.02 9.87
C ILE A 51 -18.70 -9.54 8.54
N ILE A 52 -17.86 -9.59 7.50
CA ILE A 52 -18.28 -10.03 6.15
C ILE A 52 -18.49 -11.54 6.12
N GLY A 53 -17.76 -12.31 6.95
CA GLY A 53 -17.88 -13.77 7.03
C GLY A 53 -17.28 -14.50 5.83
N GLU A 54 -16.28 -13.93 5.18
CA GLU A 54 -15.59 -14.56 4.06
C GLU A 54 -14.81 -15.81 4.52
N PRO A 55 -14.83 -16.89 3.73
CA PRO A 55 -14.05 -18.09 4.03
C PRO A 55 -12.55 -17.80 3.93
N LEU A 56 -11.75 -18.50 4.74
CA LEU A 56 -10.31 -18.40 4.68
C LEU A 56 -9.79 -18.88 3.32
N PRO A 57 -8.86 -18.15 2.70
CA PRO A 57 -8.30 -18.55 1.42
C PRO A 57 -7.38 -19.75 1.53
N ASP A 58 -7.13 -20.41 0.40
CA ASP A 58 -6.21 -21.54 0.29
C ASP A 58 -4.78 -21.16 0.69
N LEU A 59 -4.02 -22.16 1.13
CA LEU A 59 -2.61 -21.99 1.53
C LEU A 59 -1.77 -21.28 0.46
N ARG A 60 -2.01 -21.56 -0.82
CA ARG A 60 -1.30 -20.92 -1.93
C ARG A 60 -1.55 -19.42 -1.95
N ILE A 61 -2.78 -19.00 -1.77
CA ILE A 61 -3.17 -17.57 -1.73
C ILE A 61 -2.54 -16.92 -0.51
N TRP A 62 -2.54 -17.58 0.64
CA TRP A 62 -1.88 -17.11 1.85
C TRP A 62 -0.39 -16.83 1.62
N LEU A 63 0.35 -17.78 1.03
CA LEU A 63 1.78 -17.64 0.78
C LEU A 63 2.08 -16.50 -0.20
N ILE A 64 1.32 -16.38 -1.27
CA ILE A 64 1.48 -15.28 -2.25
C ILE A 64 1.19 -13.93 -1.57
N SER A 65 0.11 -13.86 -0.78
CA SER A 65 -0.27 -12.63 -0.07
C SER A 65 0.76 -12.23 0.98
N MET A 66 1.31 -13.19 1.72
CA MET A 66 2.39 -12.93 2.68
C MET A 66 3.64 -12.36 1.99
N PHE A 67 4.04 -12.97 0.87
CA PHE A 67 5.20 -12.48 0.09
C PHE A 67 4.93 -11.07 -0.46
N ALA A 68 3.76 -10.84 -1.04
CA ALA A 68 3.35 -9.52 -1.52
C ALA A 68 3.31 -8.48 -0.39
N GLY A 69 2.81 -8.87 0.80
CA GLY A 69 2.77 -8.03 1.99
C GLY A 69 4.17 -7.61 2.46
N VAL A 70 5.11 -8.55 2.52
CA VAL A 70 6.50 -8.25 2.89
C VAL A 70 7.14 -7.26 1.90
N LEU A 71 6.97 -7.48 0.60
CA LEU A 71 7.47 -6.55 -0.42
C LEU A 71 6.80 -5.18 -0.32
N GLY A 72 5.50 -5.15 -0.08
CA GLY A 72 4.72 -3.92 0.14
C GLY A 72 5.22 -3.12 1.35
N SER A 73 5.44 -3.81 2.46
CA SER A 73 5.97 -3.20 3.70
C SER A 73 7.35 -2.59 3.50
N ILE A 74 8.24 -3.30 2.80
CA ILE A 74 9.57 -2.78 2.45
C ILE A 74 9.44 -1.55 1.55
N GLY A 75 8.58 -1.61 0.53
CA GLY A 75 8.33 -0.48 -0.37
C GLY A 75 7.80 0.75 0.37
N LEU A 76 6.83 0.54 1.26
CA LEU A 76 6.25 1.60 2.07
C LEU A 76 7.28 2.22 3.04
N LEU A 77 8.10 1.38 3.64
CA LEU A 77 9.19 1.83 4.52
C LEU A 77 10.20 2.70 3.77
N LEU A 78 10.61 2.29 2.57
CA LEU A 78 11.52 3.06 1.71
C LEU A 78 10.88 4.37 1.26
N LEU A 79 9.61 4.36 0.87
CA LEU A 79 8.86 5.56 0.51
C LEU A 79 8.82 6.56 1.68
N TYR A 80 8.39 6.13 2.85
CA TYR A 80 8.29 7.00 4.01
C TYR A 80 9.65 7.46 4.52
N HIS A 81 10.67 6.61 4.42
CA HIS A 81 12.05 7.03 4.74
C HIS A 81 12.53 8.14 3.80
N SER A 82 12.30 8.00 2.50
CA SER A 82 12.65 9.06 1.52
C SER A 82 11.91 10.37 1.80
N MET A 83 10.68 10.29 2.26
CA MET A 83 9.90 11.48 2.68
C MET A 83 10.49 12.15 3.92
N THR A 84 11.09 11.40 4.84
CA THR A 84 11.79 11.99 6.01
C THR A 84 13.03 12.77 5.62
N LEU A 85 13.64 12.43 4.49
CA LEU A 85 14.80 13.12 3.93
C LEU A 85 14.44 14.39 3.13
N GLY A 86 13.16 14.77 3.09
CA GLY A 86 12.69 15.94 2.35
C GLY A 86 12.42 15.69 0.86
N LEU A 87 12.47 14.44 0.41
CA LEU A 87 12.28 14.05 -0.99
C LEU A 87 10.81 13.77 -1.35
N MET A 88 9.86 14.25 -0.55
CA MET A 88 8.43 13.98 -0.72
C MET A 88 7.90 14.38 -2.10
N SER A 89 8.36 15.51 -2.62
CA SER A 89 7.96 16.03 -3.94
C SER A 89 8.42 15.16 -5.12
N ILE A 90 9.43 14.31 -4.92
CA ILE A 90 9.99 13.44 -5.95
C ILE A 90 9.60 11.99 -5.69
N ALA A 91 9.73 11.52 -4.45
CA ALA A 91 9.52 10.12 -4.10
C ALA A 91 8.08 9.66 -4.32
N ALA A 92 7.09 10.46 -3.95
CA ALA A 92 5.68 10.10 -4.10
C ALA A 92 5.26 9.99 -5.58
N PRO A 93 5.53 10.96 -6.47
CA PRO A 93 5.22 10.84 -7.90
C PRO A 93 5.97 9.70 -8.60
N VAL A 94 7.25 9.49 -8.28
CA VAL A 94 8.05 8.40 -8.86
C VAL A 94 7.51 7.04 -8.42
N SER A 95 7.20 6.87 -7.14
CA SER A 95 6.59 5.65 -6.61
C SER A 95 5.24 5.36 -7.27
N ALA A 96 4.38 6.37 -7.40
CA ALA A 96 3.08 6.24 -8.05
C ALA A 96 3.20 5.83 -9.52
N LEU A 97 4.15 6.43 -10.26
CA LEU A 97 4.41 6.09 -11.66
C LEU A 97 4.86 4.64 -11.80
N LEU A 98 5.79 4.19 -10.96
CA LEU A 98 6.28 2.80 -10.98
C LEU A 98 5.18 1.81 -10.57
N ALA A 99 4.38 2.14 -9.57
CA ALA A 99 3.26 1.31 -9.13
C ALA A 99 2.20 1.13 -10.23
N ALA A 100 2.01 2.11 -11.10
CA ALA A 100 1.13 2.01 -12.26
C ALA A 100 1.79 1.29 -13.44
N ALA A 101 3.06 1.59 -13.74
CA ALA A 101 3.75 1.09 -14.92
C ALA A 101 4.15 -0.40 -14.80
N LEU A 102 4.65 -0.83 -13.64
CA LEU A 102 5.15 -2.19 -13.46
C LEU A 102 4.10 -3.28 -13.68
N PRO A 103 2.88 -3.20 -13.13
CA PRO A 103 1.84 -4.19 -13.41
C PRO A 103 1.42 -4.24 -14.88
N VAL A 104 1.38 -3.07 -15.56
CA VAL A 104 1.05 -3.01 -17.00
C VAL A 104 2.12 -3.70 -17.83
N VAL A 105 3.39 -3.39 -17.57
CA VAL A 105 4.51 -4.04 -18.26
C VAL A 105 4.51 -5.54 -17.99
N ALA A 106 4.35 -5.96 -16.74
CA ALA A 106 4.27 -7.37 -16.37
C ALA A 106 3.09 -8.08 -17.08
N GLY A 107 1.92 -7.44 -17.13
CA GLY A 107 0.74 -7.96 -17.84
C GLY A 107 1.01 -8.20 -19.32
N ILE A 108 1.68 -7.27 -20.01
CA ILE A 108 2.06 -7.41 -21.41
C ILE A 108 2.97 -8.63 -21.63
N PHE A 109 3.92 -8.89 -20.72
CA PHE A 109 4.83 -10.02 -20.85
C PHE A 109 4.20 -11.38 -20.47
N ILE A 110 3.19 -11.37 -19.59
CA ILE A 110 2.55 -12.61 -19.09
C ILE A 110 1.36 -12.99 -19.96
N GLU A 111 0.57 -12.01 -20.40
CA GLU A 111 -0.68 -12.24 -21.16
C GLU A 111 -0.50 -12.09 -22.66
N GLY A 112 0.59 -11.54 -23.10
CA GLY A 112 0.94 -11.35 -24.52
C GLY A 112 0.44 -10.04 -25.08
#